data_f98c36b55079376e96528f677ba08724
#
_entry.id   f98c36b55079376e96528f677ba08724
#
_cell.length_a   1.000
_cell.length_b   1.000
_cell.length_c   1.000
_cell.angle_alpha   90.00
_cell.angle_beta   90.00
_cell.angle_gamma   90.00
#
_symmetry.space_group_name_H-M   'P 1'
#
loop_
_entity.id
_entity.type
_entity.pdbx_description
1 polymer ?
#
loop_
_entity_poly.entity_id
_entity_poly.type
_entity_poly.pdbx_seq_one_letter_code
_entity_poly.pdbx_strand_id
1 'polypeptide(L)'
;GAKKDVLEMFELFKHMLNTSISIYRDEDYALYSALMEDENYMDLLEYKARQKHFDRMARNECATSVGGSVYCDILGNLERMADHCCNIARCSIESSSSKEAPVLEHH
;
A
#
# COMPACT_ATOMS: atom_id res chain seq x y z
N GLY A 1 3.56 -2.06 19.90
CA GLY A 1 3.99 -3.39 19.52
C GLY A 1 3.58 -3.77 18.12
N ALA A 2 3.77 -5.04 17.81
CA ALA A 2 3.49 -5.55 16.47
C ALA A 2 2.04 -5.35 16.06
N LYS A 3 1.12 -5.60 16.98
CA LYS A 3 -0.32 -5.45 16.70
C LYS A 3 -0.66 -4.01 16.33
N LYS A 4 -0.09 -3.05 17.06
CA LYS A 4 -0.33 -1.64 16.79
C LYS A 4 0.20 -1.24 15.41
N ASP A 5 1.39 -1.74 15.06
CA ASP A 5 2.01 -1.44 13.76
C ASP A 5 1.14 -1.95 12.61
N VAL A 6 0.64 -3.18 12.72
CA VAL A 6 -0.22 -3.78 11.71
C VAL A 6 -1.52 -2.98 11.57
N LEU A 7 -2.12 -2.59 12.71
CA LEU A 7 -3.37 -1.83 12.68
C LEU A 7 -3.17 -0.47 12.02
N GLU A 8 -2.05 0.18 12.29
CA GLU A 8 -1.74 1.47 11.68
C GLU A 8 -1.61 1.34 10.16
N MET A 9 -0.90 0.31 9.69
CA MET A 9 -0.76 0.04 8.27
C MET A 9 -2.10 -0.28 7.63
N PHE A 10 -2.94 -1.03 8.33
CA PHE A 10 -4.26 -1.41 7.81
C PHE A 10 -5.16 -0.17 7.67
N GLU A 11 -5.12 0.74 8.63
CA GLU A 11 -5.89 1.98 8.54
C GLU A 11 -5.42 2.83 7.36
N LEU A 12 -4.11 2.91 7.17
CA LEU A 12 -3.57 3.62 6.01
C LEU A 12 -4.00 2.96 4.70
N PHE A 13 -3.98 1.62 4.65
CA PHE A 13 -4.42 0.90 3.47
C PHE A 13 -5.89 1.21 3.15
N LYS A 14 -6.76 1.24 4.16
CA LYS A 14 -8.17 1.57 3.93
C LYS A 14 -8.31 2.96 3.33
N HIS A 15 -7.53 3.92 3.80
CA HIS A 15 -7.53 5.27 3.26
C HIS A 15 -7.06 5.26 1.80
N MET A 16 -5.98 4.54 1.50
CA MET A 16 -5.47 4.44 0.14
C MET A 16 -6.48 3.78 -0.79
N LEU A 17 -7.17 2.75 -0.30
CA LEU A 17 -8.19 2.08 -1.09
C LEU A 17 -9.32 3.05 -1.45
N ASN A 18 -9.81 3.80 -0.47
CA ASN A 18 -10.86 4.79 -0.71
C ASN A 18 -10.41 5.86 -1.69
N THR A 19 -9.17 6.32 -1.57
CA THR A 19 -8.61 7.32 -2.48
C THR A 19 -8.53 6.76 -3.90
N SER A 20 -8.06 5.53 -4.06
CA SER A 20 -7.94 4.92 -5.39
C SER A 20 -9.31 4.70 -6.04
N ILE A 21 -10.32 4.35 -5.23
CA ILE A 21 -11.68 4.19 -5.73
C ILE A 21 -12.22 5.54 -6.21
N SER A 22 -11.98 6.61 -5.47
CA SER A 22 -12.41 7.95 -5.88
C SER A 22 -11.75 8.38 -7.17
N ILE A 23 -10.47 8.09 -7.34
CA ILE A 23 -9.76 8.38 -8.58
C ILE A 23 -10.40 7.61 -9.73
N TYR A 24 -10.67 6.34 -9.53
CA TYR A 24 -11.22 5.50 -10.60
C TYR A 24 -12.67 5.86 -10.92
N ARG A 25 -13.51 6.00 -9.89
CA ARG A 25 -14.95 6.20 -10.06
C ARG A 25 -15.29 7.62 -10.46
N ASP A 26 -14.66 8.60 -9.79
CA ASP A 26 -15.03 10.01 -9.92
C ASP A 26 -14.07 10.77 -10.84
N GLU A 27 -13.04 10.10 -11.33
CA GLU A 27 -12.01 10.71 -12.19
C GLU A 27 -11.34 11.90 -11.52
N ASP A 28 -11.21 11.82 -10.20
CA ASP A 28 -10.58 12.88 -9.40
C ASP A 28 -9.07 12.67 -9.36
N TYR A 29 -8.42 13.00 -10.47
CA TYR A 29 -7.00 12.71 -10.65
C TYR A 29 -6.09 13.58 -9.79
N ALA A 30 -6.64 14.68 -9.23
CA ALA A 30 -5.89 15.50 -8.30
C ALA A 30 -5.51 14.74 -7.04
N LEU A 31 -6.24 13.67 -6.72
CA LEU A 31 -5.96 12.86 -5.54
C LEU A 31 -4.74 11.94 -5.72
N TYR A 32 -4.24 11.80 -6.94
CA TYR A 32 -3.13 10.88 -7.19
C TYR A 32 -1.88 11.25 -6.41
N SER A 33 -1.60 12.54 -6.32
CA SER A 33 -0.45 13.06 -5.57
C SER A 33 -0.53 12.64 -4.10
N ALA A 34 -1.71 12.80 -3.49
CA ALA A 34 -1.93 12.38 -2.10
C ALA A 34 -1.78 10.88 -1.94
N LEU A 35 -2.25 10.11 -2.92
CA LEU A 35 -2.11 8.66 -2.89
C LEU A 35 -0.63 8.25 -2.92
N MET A 36 0.17 8.93 -3.72
CA MET A 36 1.61 8.65 -3.78
C MET A 36 2.30 8.98 -2.47
N GLU A 37 1.88 10.04 -1.79
CA GLU A 37 2.42 10.34 -0.46
C GLU A 37 2.06 9.25 0.54
N ASP A 38 0.84 8.73 0.46
CA ASP A 38 0.40 7.62 1.31
C ASP A 38 1.22 6.37 1.02
N GLU A 39 1.53 6.11 -0.24
CA GLU A 39 2.36 4.97 -0.62
C GLU A 39 3.75 5.08 -0.01
N ASN A 40 4.34 6.26 -0.06
CA ASN A 40 5.64 6.50 0.56
C ASN A 40 5.57 6.28 2.07
N TYR A 41 4.47 6.70 2.69
CA TYR A 41 4.29 6.51 4.13
C TYR A 41 4.09 5.03 4.47
N MET A 42 3.35 4.31 3.63
CA MET A 42 3.18 2.87 3.81
C MET A 42 4.53 2.13 3.76
N ASP A 43 5.38 2.51 2.80
CA ASP A 43 6.72 1.92 2.69
C ASP A 43 7.52 2.18 3.96
N LEU A 44 7.42 3.38 4.52
CA LEU A 44 8.12 3.73 5.74
C LEU A 44 7.59 2.94 6.94
N LEU A 45 6.27 2.80 7.04
CA LEU A 45 5.67 2.03 8.13
C LEU A 45 6.08 0.56 8.05
N GLU A 46 6.09 0.00 6.85
CA GLU A 46 6.50 -1.39 6.66
C GLU A 46 7.97 -1.57 7.05
N TYR A 47 8.82 -0.66 6.60
CA TYR A 47 10.25 -0.72 6.94
C TYR A 47 10.46 -0.68 8.45
N LYS A 48 9.80 0.25 9.12
CA LYS A 48 9.92 0.39 10.58
C LYS A 48 9.40 -0.84 11.31
N ALA A 49 8.28 -1.39 10.85
CA ALA A 49 7.69 -2.58 11.47
C ALA A 49 8.63 -3.78 11.34
N ARG A 50 9.26 -3.95 10.18
CA ARG A 50 10.21 -5.04 9.97
C ARG A 50 11.46 -4.86 10.82
N GLN A 51 11.96 -3.63 10.96
CA GLN A 51 13.12 -3.37 11.82
C GLN A 51 12.82 -3.70 13.26
N LYS A 52 11.65 -3.29 13.76
CA LYS A 52 11.24 -3.62 15.13
C LYS A 52 11.14 -5.14 15.32
N HIS A 53 10.64 -5.84 14.31
CA HIS A 53 10.51 -7.28 14.37
C HIS A 53 11.88 -7.95 14.44
N PHE A 54 12.83 -7.53 13.60
CA PHE A 54 14.18 -8.07 13.63
C PHE A 54 14.85 -7.79 14.98
N ASP A 55 14.64 -6.60 15.54
CA ASP A 55 15.18 -6.27 16.86
C ASP A 55 14.62 -7.18 17.94
N ARG A 56 13.31 -7.45 17.89
CA ARG A 56 12.69 -8.38 18.84
C ARG A 56 13.23 -9.78 18.70
N MET A 57 13.46 -10.23 17.46
CA MET A 57 14.05 -11.57 17.24
C MET A 57 15.47 -11.64 17.78
N ALA A 58 16.26 -10.59 17.57
CA ALA A 58 17.63 -10.54 18.06
C ALA A 58 17.68 -10.60 19.57
N ARG A 59 16.65 -10.10 20.27
CA ARG A 59 16.56 -10.14 21.73
C ARG A 59 15.79 -11.36 22.23
N ASN A 60 15.41 -12.26 21.35
CA ASN A 60 14.62 -13.46 21.69
C ASN A 60 13.29 -13.08 22.33
N GLU A 61 12.68 -11.98 21.91
CA GLU A 61 11.40 -11.53 22.45
C GLU A 61 10.22 -12.03 21.65
N CYS A 62 10.47 -12.65 20.49
CA CYS A 62 9.41 -13.25 19.69
C CYS A 62 9.09 -14.63 20.23
N ALA A 63 7.80 -14.90 20.42
CA ALA A 63 7.37 -16.13 21.05
C ALA A 63 7.66 -17.38 20.21
N THR A 64 7.48 -17.28 18.88
CA THR A 64 7.69 -18.42 17.99
C THR A 64 8.13 -17.90 16.61
N SER A 65 8.86 -18.78 15.89
CA SER A 65 9.22 -18.47 14.51
C SER A 65 7.99 -18.47 13.61
N VAL A 66 6.96 -19.26 13.94
CA VAL A 66 5.71 -19.30 13.18
C VAL A 66 5.01 -17.95 13.28
N GLY A 67 4.92 -17.40 14.50
CA GLY A 67 4.31 -16.10 14.70
C GLY A 67 5.05 -14.99 13.95
N GLY A 68 6.38 -15.06 13.94
CA GLY A 68 7.20 -14.10 13.21
C GLY A 68 6.98 -14.19 11.71
N SER A 69 6.87 -15.40 11.19
CA SER A 69 6.63 -15.62 9.76
C SER A 69 5.27 -15.07 9.35
N VAL A 70 4.24 -15.32 10.15
CA VAL A 70 2.89 -14.79 9.88
C VAL A 70 2.91 -13.27 9.90
N TYR A 71 3.61 -12.68 10.86
CA TYR A 71 3.72 -11.23 10.96
C TYR A 71 4.33 -10.62 9.69
N CYS A 72 5.43 -11.20 9.23
CA CYS A 72 6.08 -10.72 8.01
C CYS A 72 5.19 -10.89 6.78
N ASP A 73 4.43 -11.98 6.72
CA ASP A 73 3.48 -12.20 5.63
C ASP A 73 2.39 -11.14 5.63
N ILE A 74 1.88 -10.77 6.80
CA ILE A 74 0.87 -9.72 6.92
C ILE A 74 1.43 -8.38 6.41
N LEU A 75 2.65 -8.03 6.83
CA LEU A 75 3.29 -6.80 6.37
C LEU A 75 3.44 -6.79 4.86
N GLY A 76 3.93 -7.88 4.29
CA GLY A 76 4.11 -7.99 2.86
C GLY A 76 2.81 -7.92 2.08
N ASN A 77 1.75 -8.53 2.62
CA ASN A 77 0.44 -8.50 1.96
C ASN A 77 -0.17 -7.10 1.99
N LEU A 78 -0.04 -6.39 3.11
CA LEU A 78 -0.54 -5.01 3.19
C LEU A 78 0.19 -4.11 2.20
N GLU A 79 1.49 -4.27 2.09
CA GLU A 79 2.29 -3.48 1.16
C GLU A 79 1.90 -3.76 -0.29
N ARG A 80 1.69 -5.05 -0.63
CA ARG A 80 1.25 -5.41 -1.98
C ARG A 80 -0.14 -4.88 -2.31
N MET A 81 -1.07 -4.93 -1.35
CA MET A 81 -2.41 -4.40 -1.56
C MET A 81 -2.38 -2.90 -1.76
N ALA A 82 -1.54 -2.19 -1.01
CA ALA A 82 -1.37 -0.75 -1.18
C ALA A 82 -0.80 -0.44 -2.56
N ASP A 83 0.17 -1.24 -3.01
CA ASP A 83 0.76 -1.07 -4.34
C ASP A 83 -0.29 -1.26 -5.43
N HIS A 84 -1.19 -2.23 -5.25
CA HIS A 84 -2.29 -2.44 -6.20
C HIS A 84 -3.22 -1.23 -6.26
N CYS A 85 -3.48 -0.58 -5.13
CA CYS A 85 -4.27 0.64 -5.12
C CYS A 85 -3.65 1.72 -5.99
N CYS A 86 -2.33 1.88 -5.88
CA CYS A 86 -1.60 2.84 -6.70
C CYS A 86 -1.63 2.47 -8.17
N ASN A 87 -1.53 1.19 -8.48
CA ASN A 87 -1.59 0.71 -9.86
C ASN A 87 -2.96 0.95 -10.48
N ILE A 88 -4.04 0.72 -9.72
CA ILE A 88 -5.39 0.98 -10.18
C ILE A 88 -5.56 2.47 -10.52
N ALA A 89 -5.08 3.33 -9.63
CA ALA A 89 -5.15 4.78 -9.85
C ALA A 89 -4.37 5.20 -11.08
N ARG A 90 -3.14 4.67 -11.22
CA ARG A 90 -2.30 4.99 -12.37
C ARG A 90 -2.94 4.54 -13.68
N CYS A 91 -3.50 3.33 -13.70
CA CYS A 91 -4.17 2.81 -14.88
C CYS A 91 -5.40 3.63 -15.24
N SER A 92 -6.12 4.12 -14.23
CA SER A 92 -7.28 4.96 -14.46
C SER A 92 -6.88 6.27 -15.15
N ILE A 93 -5.79 6.89 -14.67
CA ILE A 93 -5.28 8.14 -15.25
C ILE A 93 -4.78 7.90 -16.68
N GLU A 94 -4.04 6.83 -16.90
CA GLU A 94 -3.50 6.50 -18.22
C GLU A 94 -4.62 6.20 -19.20
N SER A 95 -5.65 5.51 -18.74
CA SER A 95 -6.80 5.20 -19.58
C SER A 95 -7.54 6.47 -20.01
N SER A 96 -7.65 7.44 -19.10
CA SER A 96 -8.25 8.73 -19.42
C SER A 96 -7.44 9.49 -20.47
N SER A 97 -6.12 9.48 -20.33
CA SER A 97 -5.23 10.10 -21.32
C SER A 97 -5.34 9.43 -22.67
N SER A 98 -5.46 8.09 -22.69
CA SER A 98 -5.61 7.34 -23.93
C SER A 98 -6.91 7.68 -24.64
N LYS A 99 -7.98 7.93 -23.89
CA LYS A 99 -9.25 8.31 -24.46
C LYS A 99 -9.18 9.66 -25.15
N GLU A 100 -8.33 10.52 -24.66
CA GLU A 100 -8.15 11.84 -25.28
C GLU A 100 -7.27 11.76 -26.51
N ALA A 101 -6.40 10.78 -26.58
CA ALA A 101 -5.55 10.59 -27.75
C ALA A 101 -6.31 9.78 -28.80
N PRO A 102 -6.46 10.26 -30.03
CA PRO A 102 -7.26 9.57 -31.04
C PRO A 102 -6.53 8.42 -31.72
N VAL A 103 -5.72 7.80 -31.07
CA VAL A 103 -4.90 6.75 -31.67
C VAL A 103 -5.34 5.40 -31.24
N LEU A 104 -4.93 4.78 -31.67
CA LEU A 104 -4.83 3.89 -31.31
C LEU A 104 -4.84 2.76 -31.07
N GLU A 105 -4.66 2.44 -31.06
CA GLU A 105 -4.59 1.62 -30.56
C GLU A 105 -4.69 0.69 -30.11
N HIS A 106 -4.68 0.25 -30.27
CA HIS A 106 -4.71 -0.51 -29.59
C HIS A 106 -4.55 -1.40 -29.22
N HIS A 107 -4.44 -1.50 -29.07
CA HIS A 107 -4.25 -2.25 -28.37
C HIS A 107 -4.42 -2.99 -28.09
#